data_5dee88be2b4eaeaaf8d9d88f606dc298
#
_entry.id   5dee88be2b4eaeaaf8d9d88f606dc298
#
_cell.length_a   1.000
_cell.length_b   1.000
_cell.length_c   1.000
_cell.angle_alpha   90.00
_cell.angle_beta   90.00
_cell.angle_gamma   90.00
#
_symmetry.space_group_name_H-M   'P 1'
#
loop_
_entity.id
_entity.type
_entity.pdbx_description
1 polymer ?
#
loop_
_entity_poly.entity_id
_entity_poly.type
_entity_poly.pdbx_seq_one_letter_code
_entity_poly.pdbx_strand_id
1 'polypeptide(L)'
;KAIDAVRDATLFTYSGLASNDATVFDFAAKAAAAGKDPKEEARKEGFKPDLRKRGHVRSAFDGRYRFTRYFSPLDHNSPQTLDQLFKWNDVELYDLAKDPGETANLALDRKKNEKLLLAMNRKLEAAIKKEIGKDDGRELPDVAGVTWGLDRIDL
;
A
#
# COMPACT_ATOMS: atom_id res chain seq x y z
N LYS A 1 -24.94 8.77 -18.42
CA LYS A 1 -24.13 7.61 -18.02
C LYS A 1 -23.41 7.10 -19.26
N ALA A 2 -22.09 6.98 -19.22
CA ALA A 2 -21.35 6.31 -20.28
C ALA A 2 -21.85 4.85 -20.35
N ILE A 3 -22.12 4.38 -21.56
CA ILE A 3 -22.76 3.09 -21.83
C ILE A 3 -21.94 1.91 -21.26
N ASP A 4 -20.63 2.11 -21.01
CA ASP A 4 -19.69 1.07 -20.58
C ASP A 4 -19.17 1.23 -19.14
N ALA A 5 -19.76 2.11 -18.31
CA ALA A 5 -19.32 2.28 -16.94
C ALA A 5 -19.80 1.13 -16.05
N VAL A 6 -19.03 0.09 -15.93
CA VAL A 6 -19.30 -1.08 -15.07
C VAL A 6 -19.01 -0.79 -13.60
N ARG A 7 -18.13 0.18 -13.29
CA ARG A 7 -17.64 0.51 -11.95
C ARG A 7 -17.41 2.01 -11.79
N ASP A 8 -17.54 2.50 -10.56
CA ASP A 8 -17.22 3.90 -10.22
C ASP A 8 -15.69 4.12 -10.11
N ALA A 9 -14.93 3.07 -9.88
CA ALA A 9 -13.46 3.07 -9.88
C ALA A 9 -12.94 1.64 -10.09
N THR A 10 -11.71 1.53 -10.61
CA THR A 10 -10.94 0.29 -10.61
C THR A 10 -10.12 0.19 -9.33
N LEU A 11 -9.92 -1.03 -8.81
CA LEU A 11 -9.08 -1.31 -7.66
C LEU A 11 -7.81 -2.02 -8.14
N PHE A 12 -6.66 -1.55 -7.65
CA PHE A 12 -5.39 -2.28 -7.72
C PHE A 12 -4.87 -2.53 -6.31
N THR A 13 -4.42 -3.75 -6.04
CA THR A 13 -3.83 -4.13 -4.76
C THR A 13 -2.51 -4.84 -4.98
N TYR A 14 -1.54 -4.54 -4.11
CA TYR A 14 -0.28 -5.26 -4.04
C TYR A 14 0.13 -5.39 -2.57
N SER A 15 0.50 -6.59 -2.17
CA SER A 15 0.89 -6.91 -0.79
C SER A 15 2.33 -7.43 -0.78
N GLY A 16 3.29 -6.49 -0.73
CA GLY A 16 4.71 -6.79 -0.66
C GLY A 16 5.19 -6.95 0.78
N LEU A 17 5.83 -8.07 1.12
CA LEU A 17 6.42 -8.29 2.46
C LEU A 17 7.91 -7.95 2.49
N ALA A 18 8.68 -8.57 1.62
CA ALA A 18 10.14 -8.44 1.59
C ALA A 18 10.63 -7.52 0.47
N SER A 19 9.87 -7.36 -0.60
CA SER A 19 10.25 -6.59 -1.78
C SER A 19 10.44 -5.09 -1.53
N ASN A 20 9.97 -4.58 -0.40
CA ASN A 20 10.10 -3.17 0.00
C ASN A 20 11.37 -2.90 0.81
N ASP A 21 12.05 -3.95 1.21
CA ASP A 21 13.27 -3.84 2.01
C ASP A 21 14.47 -4.21 1.16
N ALA A 22 15.19 -3.19 0.65
CA ALA A 22 16.40 -3.38 -0.16
C ALA A 22 17.46 -4.22 0.55
N THR A 23 17.49 -4.25 1.89
CA THR A 23 18.43 -5.06 2.65
C THR A 23 18.19 -6.56 2.47
N VAL A 24 16.97 -6.98 2.14
CA VAL A 24 16.65 -8.38 1.81
C VAL A 24 17.34 -8.81 0.53
N PHE A 25 17.30 -7.96 -0.50
CA PHE A 25 17.96 -8.26 -1.77
C PHE A 25 19.48 -8.24 -1.65
N ASP A 26 20.02 -7.27 -0.91
CA ASP A 26 21.45 -7.18 -0.63
C ASP A 26 21.95 -8.39 0.16
N PHE A 27 21.21 -8.81 1.19
CA PHE A 27 21.51 -10.02 1.95
C PHE A 27 21.48 -11.27 1.06
N ALA A 28 20.41 -11.42 0.25
CA ALA A 28 20.28 -12.57 -0.63
C ALA A 28 21.39 -12.61 -1.69
N ALA A 29 21.75 -11.47 -2.26
CA ALA A 29 22.86 -11.38 -3.24
C ALA A 29 24.21 -11.75 -2.62
N LYS A 30 24.51 -11.29 -1.40
CA LYS A 30 25.73 -11.64 -0.67
C LYS A 30 25.81 -13.13 -0.33
N ALA A 31 24.71 -13.71 0.15
CA ALA A 31 24.63 -15.16 0.41
C ALA A 31 24.88 -15.98 -0.87
N ALA A 32 24.20 -15.61 -1.96
CA ALA A 32 24.36 -16.28 -3.24
C ALA A 32 25.79 -16.16 -3.82
N ALA A 33 26.40 -14.98 -3.72
CA ALA A 33 27.80 -14.75 -4.13
C ALA A 33 28.79 -15.59 -3.31
N ALA A 34 28.46 -15.90 -2.06
CA ALA A 34 29.24 -16.81 -1.21
C ALA A 34 28.92 -18.29 -1.42
N GLY A 35 28.10 -18.65 -2.42
CA GLY A 35 27.68 -20.03 -2.70
C GLY A 35 26.74 -20.63 -1.64
N LYS A 36 26.07 -19.79 -0.85
CA LYS A 36 25.16 -20.20 0.21
C LYS A 36 23.70 -20.03 -0.23
N ASP A 37 22.80 -20.85 0.32
CA ASP A 37 21.36 -20.65 0.15
C ASP A 37 20.90 -19.45 0.99
N PRO A 38 20.31 -18.41 0.37
CA PRO A 38 19.91 -17.20 1.09
C PRO A 38 18.88 -17.44 2.20
N LYS A 39 17.98 -18.43 2.04
CA LYS A 39 16.95 -18.75 3.03
C LYS A 39 17.54 -19.44 4.26
N GLU A 40 18.46 -20.36 4.01
CA GLU A 40 19.16 -21.05 5.11
C GLU A 40 20.06 -20.08 5.89
N GLU A 41 20.79 -19.22 5.16
CA GLU A 41 21.67 -18.24 5.78
C GLU A 41 20.86 -17.21 6.59
N ALA A 42 19.73 -16.71 6.07
CA ALA A 42 18.81 -15.83 6.80
C ALA A 42 18.32 -16.48 8.10
N ARG A 43 18.01 -17.79 8.05
CA ARG A 43 17.59 -18.52 9.26
C ARG A 43 18.72 -18.65 10.30
N LYS A 44 19.94 -18.92 9.84
CA LYS A 44 21.13 -19.05 10.72
C LYS A 44 21.48 -17.74 11.38
N GLU A 45 21.44 -16.64 10.62
CA GLU A 45 21.80 -15.31 11.10
C GLU A 45 20.65 -14.57 11.80
N GLY A 46 19.44 -15.16 11.79
CA GLY A 46 18.24 -14.51 12.34
C GLY A 46 17.82 -13.27 11.54
N PHE A 47 18.23 -13.17 10.27
CA PHE A 47 17.88 -12.05 9.40
C PHE A 47 16.37 -12.03 9.13
N LYS A 48 15.76 -10.85 9.29
CA LYS A 48 14.33 -10.64 9.03
C LYS A 48 14.14 -9.33 8.24
N PRO A 49 13.19 -9.29 7.29
CA PRO A 49 12.83 -8.05 6.61
C PRO A 49 12.24 -7.04 7.62
N ASP A 50 12.44 -5.76 7.36
CA ASP A 50 11.77 -4.71 8.12
C ASP A 50 10.33 -4.52 7.61
N LEU A 51 9.39 -5.17 8.29
CA LEU A 51 7.97 -5.11 7.94
C LEU A 51 7.30 -3.74 8.21
N ARG A 52 8.01 -2.79 8.84
CA ARG A 52 7.49 -1.42 9.04
C ARG A 52 7.59 -0.58 7.77
N LYS A 53 8.36 -1.04 6.79
CA LYS A 53 8.48 -0.35 5.50
C LYS A 53 7.15 -0.41 4.74
N ARG A 54 6.78 0.73 4.15
CA ARG A 54 5.50 0.92 3.46
C ARG A 54 5.55 0.39 2.05
N GLY A 55 5.16 -0.85 1.87
CA GLY A 55 5.20 -1.53 0.58
C GLY A 55 3.92 -2.24 0.18
N HIS A 56 2.90 -2.21 1.02
CA HIS A 56 1.55 -2.54 0.62
C HIS A 56 0.96 -1.39 -0.18
N VAL A 57 0.28 -1.71 -1.26
CA VAL A 57 -0.32 -0.72 -2.17
C VAL A 57 -1.81 -1.00 -2.29
N ARG A 58 -2.60 0.06 -2.12
CA ARG A 58 -4.01 0.08 -2.50
C ARG A 58 -4.23 1.31 -3.36
N SER A 59 -4.71 1.11 -4.58
CA SER A 59 -4.89 2.19 -5.54
C SER A 59 -6.26 2.12 -6.19
N ALA A 60 -6.85 3.29 -6.44
CA ALA A 60 -8.09 3.43 -7.19
C ALA A 60 -7.91 4.42 -8.33
N PHE A 61 -8.53 4.09 -9.48
CA PHE A 61 -8.64 4.99 -10.62
C PHE A 61 -10.12 5.15 -10.99
N ASP A 62 -10.61 6.40 -11.05
CA ASP A 62 -12.03 6.71 -11.27
C ASP A 62 -12.34 7.20 -12.69
N GLY A 63 -11.42 7.00 -13.63
CA GLY A 63 -11.53 7.51 -14.99
C GLY A 63 -10.83 8.84 -15.20
N ARG A 64 -10.48 9.55 -14.12
CA ARG A 64 -9.71 10.80 -14.18
C ARG A 64 -8.59 10.85 -13.15
N TYR A 65 -8.89 10.54 -11.90
CA TYR A 65 -7.93 10.63 -10.81
C TYR A 65 -7.40 9.25 -10.46
N ARG A 66 -6.07 9.12 -10.31
CA ARG A 66 -5.43 7.99 -9.68
C ARG A 66 -5.04 8.37 -8.26
N PHE A 67 -5.50 7.59 -7.31
CA PHE A 67 -5.22 7.77 -5.88
C PHE A 67 -4.60 6.48 -5.34
N THR A 68 -3.45 6.60 -4.68
CA THR A 68 -2.69 5.45 -4.17
C THR A 68 -2.26 5.70 -2.74
N ARG A 69 -2.41 4.66 -1.91
CA ARG A 69 -1.86 4.58 -0.56
C ARG A 69 -0.79 3.50 -0.51
N TYR A 70 0.33 3.83 0.14
CA TYR A 70 1.40 2.90 0.48
C TYR A 70 1.48 2.82 2.00
N PHE A 71 1.43 1.62 2.56
CA PHE A 71 1.46 1.41 4.01
C PHE A 71 2.25 0.17 4.39
N SER A 72 2.59 0.04 5.67
CA SER A 72 3.28 -1.12 6.22
C SER A 72 2.32 -2.32 6.26
N PRO A 73 2.78 -3.55 5.99
CA PRO A 73 1.98 -4.75 6.20
C PRO A 73 1.48 -4.93 7.64
N LEU A 74 2.13 -4.27 8.61
CA LEU A 74 1.69 -4.27 10.00
C LEU A 74 0.58 -3.25 10.29
N ASP A 75 0.35 -2.31 9.36
CA ASP A 75 -0.48 -1.13 9.58
C ASP A 75 -1.63 -1.05 8.54
N HIS A 76 -2.35 -2.17 8.34
CA HIS A 76 -3.59 -2.14 7.57
C HIS A 76 -4.54 -1.12 8.19
N ASN A 77 -5.08 -0.22 7.37
CA ASN A 77 -5.85 0.92 7.88
C ASN A 77 -6.96 1.37 6.95
N SER A 78 -8.00 1.99 7.51
CA SER A 78 -9.14 2.57 6.80
C SER A 78 -9.35 4.01 7.25
N PRO A 79 -8.50 4.96 6.81
CA PRO A 79 -8.47 6.33 7.31
C PRO A 79 -9.72 7.10 6.89
N GLN A 80 -10.28 7.90 7.82
CA GLN A 80 -11.48 8.70 7.60
C GLN A 80 -11.18 10.21 7.57
N THR A 81 -10.03 10.62 8.11
CA THR A 81 -9.59 12.01 8.16
C THR A 81 -8.27 12.20 7.43
N LEU A 82 -7.93 13.44 7.10
CA LEU A 82 -6.67 13.77 6.46
C LEU A 82 -5.46 13.38 7.33
N ASP A 83 -5.56 13.61 8.64
CA ASP A 83 -4.50 13.27 9.58
C ASP A 83 -4.27 11.76 9.65
N GLN A 84 -5.32 10.95 9.76
CA GLN A 84 -5.24 9.50 9.72
C GLN A 84 -4.65 9.01 8.40
N LEU A 85 -5.08 9.61 7.26
CA LEU A 85 -4.59 9.25 5.95
C LEU A 85 -3.07 9.38 5.86
N PHE A 86 -2.51 10.50 6.30
CA PHE A 86 -1.07 10.74 6.19
C PHE A 86 -0.24 10.22 7.37
N LYS A 87 -0.87 9.84 8.47
CA LYS A 87 -0.19 9.20 9.59
C LYS A 87 0.33 7.81 9.21
N TRP A 88 -0.51 7.04 8.55
CA TRP A 88 -0.26 5.62 8.29
C TRP A 88 0.16 5.33 6.85
N ASN A 89 -0.03 6.28 5.93
CA ASN A 89 0.23 6.05 4.51
C ASN A 89 1.15 7.12 3.91
N ASP A 90 1.95 6.71 2.94
CA ASP A 90 2.41 7.61 1.89
C ASP A 90 1.33 7.66 0.82
N VAL A 91 1.07 8.85 0.28
CA VAL A 91 -0.09 9.07 -0.56
C VAL A 91 0.30 9.72 -1.87
N GLU A 92 -0.26 9.20 -2.94
CA GLU A 92 -0.16 9.81 -4.27
C GLU A 92 -1.56 10.10 -4.82
N LEU A 93 -1.67 11.23 -5.50
CA LEU A 93 -2.89 11.64 -6.20
C LEU A 93 -2.52 12.37 -7.49
N TYR A 94 -2.99 11.87 -8.62
CA TYR A 94 -2.72 12.44 -9.94
C TYR A 94 -4.01 12.71 -10.70
N ASP A 95 -4.06 13.83 -11.43
CA ASP A 95 -5.13 14.19 -12.39
C ASP A 95 -4.71 13.77 -13.80
N LEU A 96 -4.99 12.54 -14.19
CA LEU A 96 -4.53 12.00 -15.49
C LEU A 96 -5.09 12.71 -16.70
N ALA A 97 -6.15 13.49 -16.56
CA ALA A 97 -6.66 14.32 -17.65
C ALA A 97 -5.76 15.56 -17.92
N LYS A 98 -5.00 16.01 -16.91
CA LYS A 98 -4.09 17.16 -17.00
C LYS A 98 -2.62 16.76 -16.98
N ASP A 99 -2.32 15.66 -16.31
CA ASP A 99 -0.97 15.15 -16.08
C ASP A 99 -0.96 13.62 -16.34
N PRO A 100 -1.04 13.19 -17.61
CA PRO A 100 -1.03 11.76 -17.96
C PRO A 100 0.30 11.08 -17.66
N GLY A 101 1.37 11.86 -17.44
CA GLY A 101 2.69 11.35 -17.06
C GLY A 101 2.91 11.21 -15.54
N GLU A 102 1.92 11.59 -14.72
CA GLU A 102 1.99 11.47 -13.26
C GLU A 102 3.21 12.17 -12.63
N THR A 103 3.52 13.36 -13.13
CA THR A 103 4.70 14.14 -12.73
C THR A 103 4.43 15.08 -11.56
N ALA A 104 3.15 15.40 -11.29
CA ALA A 104 2.71 16.34 -10.28
C ALA A 104 1.79 15.67 -9.23
N ASN A 105 2.39 15.18 -8.14
CA ASN A 105 1.63 14.58 -7.04
C ASN A 105 0.84 15.64 -6.27
N LEU A 106 -0.48 15.67 -6.46
CA LEU A 106 -1.40 16.60 -5.80
C LEU A 106 -1.47 16.40 -4.28
N ALA A 107 -1.09 15.21 -3.78
CA ALA A 107 -1.09 14.92 -2.34
C ALA A 107 -0.01 15.68 -1.57
N LEU A 108 0.96 16.30 -2.24
CA LEU A 108 1.99 17.14 -1.60
C LEU A 108 1.38 18.44 -1.03
N ASP A 109 0.33 18.99 -1.65
CA ASP A 109 -0.41 20.13 -1.10
C ASP A 109 -1.72 19.62 -0.46
N ARG A 110 -1.59 19.06 0.73
CA ARG A 110 -2.66 18.39 1.49
C ARG A 110 -3.85 19.30 1.73
N LYS A 111 -3.60 20.54 2.16
CA LYS A 111 -4.66 21.51 2.51
C LYS A 111 -5.47 21.93 1.30
N LYS A 112 -4.80 22.26 0.20
CA LYS A 112 -5.44 22.65 -1.06
C LYS A 112 -6.30 21.52 -1.62
N ASN A 113 -5.82 20.29 -1.53
CA ASN A 113 -6.44 19.11 -2.14
C ASN A 113 -7.22 18.22 -1.16
N GLU A 114 -7.45 18.68 0.08
CA GLU A 114 -8.10 17.90 1.15
C GLU A 114 -9.40 17.24 0.69
N LYS A 115 -10.32 18.04 0.14
CA LYS A 115 -11.63 17.53 -0.32
C LYS A 115 -11.49 16.42 -1.35
N LEU A 116 -10.55 16.59 -2.29
CA LEU A 116 -10.30 15.60 -3.34
C LEU A 116 -9.62 14.35 -2.78
N LEU A 117 -8.62 14.52 -1.92
CA LEU A 117 -7.94 13.41 -1.23
C LEU A 117 -8.93 12.54 -0.47
N LEU A 118 -9.79 13.15 0.35
CA LEU A 118 -10.80 12.42 1.11
C LEU A 118 -11.88 11.81 0.22
N ALA A 119 -12.25 12.46 -0.89
CA ALA A 119 -13.20 11.90 -1.84
C ALA A 119 -12.64 10.65 -2.54
N MET A 120 -11.37 10.70 -2.98
CA MET A 120 -10.72 9.56 -3.62
C MET A 120 -10.43 8.44 -2.62
N ASN A 121 -10.06 8.77 -1.38
CA ASN A 121 -9.93 7.77 -0.32
C ASN A 121 -11.25 7.03 -0.07
N ARG A 122 -12.39 7.73 0.00
CA ARG A 122 -13.70 7.08 0.13
C ARG A 122 -14.03 6.16 -1.05
N LYS A 123 -13.68 6.54 -2.28
CA LYS A 123 -13.84 5.66 -3.46
C LYS A 123 -12.97 4.41 -3.33
N LEU A 124 -11.72 4.55 -2.90
CA LEU A 124 -10.81 3.43 -2.65
C LEU A 124 -11.39 2.50 -1.58
N GLU A 125 -11.82 3.03 -0.42
CA GLU A 125 -12.43 2.24 0.65
C GLU A 125 -13.70 1.50 0.19
N ALA A 126 -14.55 2.15 -0.62
CA ALA A 126 -15.73 1.52 -1.18
C ALA A 126 -15.36 0.37 -2.13
N ALA A 127 -14.33 0.55 -2.96
CA ALA A 127 -13.83 -0.49 -3.85
C ALA A 127 -13.23 -1.67 -3.06
N ILE A 128 -12.41 -1.40 -2.03
CA ILE A 128 -11.86 -2.41 -1.13
C ILE A 128 -13.00 -3.21 -0.47
N LYS A 129 -13.96 -2.51 0.12
CA LYS A 129 -15.11 -3.15 0.79
C LYS A 129 -15.90 -4.06 -0.17
N LYS A 130 -16.07 -3.62 -1.42
CA LYS A 130 -16.83 -4.37 -2.43
C LYS A 130 -16.08 -5.58 -2.96
N GLU A 131 -14.79 -5.45 -3.26
CA GLU A 131 -14.01 -6.46 -3.99
C GLU A 131 -13.22 -7.40 -3.06
N ILE A 132 -12.83 -6.92 -1.87
CA ILE A 132 -12.01 -7.67 -0.89
C ILE A 132 -12.80 -7.98 0.37
N GLY A 133 -13.64 -7.05 0.82
CA GLY A 133 -14.32 -7.08 2.11
C GLY A 133 -13.51 -6.35 3.17
N LYS A 134 -12.98 -7.04 4.17
CA LYS A 134 -12.12 -6.48 5.22
C LYS A 134 -10.66 -6.60 4.78
N ASP A 135 -9.97 -5.47 4.67
CA ASP A 135 -8.54 -5.41 4.33
C ASP A 135 -7.70 -5.42 5.63
N ASP A 136 -7.51 -6.60 6.18
CA ASP A 136 -6.87 -6.85 7.49
C ASP A 136 -5.62 -7.74 7.41
N GLY A 137 -5.09 -7.97 6.22
CA GLY A 137 -3.88 -8.77 6.01
C GLY A 137 -4.11 -10.28 6.06
N ARG A 138 -5.37 -10.75 6.04
CA ARG A 138 -5.69 -12.20 6.05
C ARG A 138 -5.14 -12.97 4.86
N GLU A 139 -4.79 -12.29 3.78
CA GLU A 139 -4.14 -12.87 2.61
C GLU A 139 -2.64 -13.12 2.82
N LEU A 140 -2.07 -12.60 3.91
CA LEU A 140 -0.65 -12.72 4.21
C LEU A 140 -0.35 -14.07 4.87
N PRO A 141 0.86 -14.62 4.65
CA PRO A 141 1.23 -15.90 5.23
C PRO A 141 1.37 -15.81 6.75
N ASP A 142 1.09 -16.90 7.45
CA ASP A 142 1.41 -17.01 8.86
C ASP A 142 2.92 -16.86 9.10
N VAL A 143 3.28 -15.88 9.90
CA VAL A 143 4.66 -15.64 10.33
C VAL A 143 4.70 -15.63 11.84
N ALA A 144 5.49 -16.53 12.42
CA ALA A 144 5.60 -16.67 13.88
C ALA A 144 5.96 -15.35 14.56
N GLY A 145 5.16 -14.92 15.51
CA GLY A 145 5.32 -13.67 16.26
C GLY A 145 4.90 -12.41 15.51
N VAL A 146 4.24 -12.54 14.36
CA VAL A 146 3.65 -11.41 13.62
C VAL A 146 2.14 -11.53 13.65
N THR A 147 1.49 -10.45 14.05
CA THR A 147 0.03 -10.28 13.94
C THR A 147 -0.22 -9.25 12.83
N TRP A 148 -0.92 -9.67 11.80
CA TRP A 148 -1.37 -8.77 10.74
C TRP A 148 -2.70 -8.13 11.12
N GLY A 149 -2.91 -6.88 10.71
CA GLY A 149 -4.25 -6.31 10.71
C GLY A 149 -4.49 -5.07 11.55
N LEU A 150 -5.76 -4.68 11.57
CA LEU A 150 -6.27 -3.42 12.11
C LEU A 150 -6.23 -3.32 13.63
N ASP A 151 -6.13 -4.45 14.34
CA ASP A 151 -6.19 -4.47 15.81
C ASP A 151 -4.99 -3.79 16.49
N ARG A 152 -4.02 -3.33 15.69
CA ARG A 152 -2.80 -2.67 16.16
C ARG A 152 -2.83 -1.14 15.97
N ILE A 153 -3.85 -0.63 15.34
CA ILE A 153 -3.96 0.80 14.99
C ILE A 153 -5.19 1.37 15.67
N ASP A 154 -4.96 2.16 16.71
CA ASP A 154 -5.97 3.10 17.23
C ASP A 154 -6.14 4.22 16.20
N LEU A 155 -7.19 4.10 15.40
CA LEU A 155 -7.61 5.11 14.45
C LEU A 155 -8.43 6.20 15.14
#